data_0a417b86e8c35e8846f614c8115ed4d4
#
_entry.id   0a417b86e8c35e8846f614c8115ed4d4
#
_cell.length_a   1.000
_cell.length_b   1.000
_cell.length_c   1.000
_cell.angle_alpha   90.00
_cell.angle_beta   90.00
_cell.angle_gamma   90.00
#
_symmetry.space_group_name_H-M   'P 1'
#
loop_
_entity.id
_entity.type
_entity.pdbx_description
1 polymer ?
#
loop_
_entity_poly.entity_id
_entity_poly.type
_entity_poly.pdbx_seq_one_letter_code
_entity_poly.pdbx_strand_id
1 'polypeptide(L)'
;DSSCEYSDNIFQVPIEYSSIQSAINFAGDGDIVEVGVGVYHENIDFQGKAIILKSQYESGIPISEFVISGMDSISTVTIENVAGNNSEIRGFTISNGYGRGVSFEDFISMAADPEAFDSLITQVLRGGGISVVNSSPLLKDLIITNNTARNVGAGIGLVNSNATVESVQISGNTIPDGDALGGGGVAVNGGHPLLTDVTIENNIVGSNMYSLNGGGGILCGFSFGGEALQLELVNSKIMGNSANIGAGFGALSGNISFDKVLIANNIGDFGSAISMGEPLGLAINEINLTITNSTIAHNVGLLGVGMINSAELIAINSIFWDNGETEFSPLPNNDQLNVLMNFSNAEDEWTGEGNINIDPMFTSNTDFNLQSGSPCIDAGTNDINFDGVPDIENYTGTAPDMGAYEFDGGECGITGDVNTDGSVNILDIINVVNLILSNQFDTCADLNSD
;
A
#
# COMPACT_ATOMS: atom_id res chain seq x y z
N ASP A 1 -45.94 21.04 0.67
CA ASP A 1 -44.64 20.49 0.35
C ASP A 1 -43.78 20.52 1.61
N SER A 2 -43.94 19.50 2.45
CA SER A 2 -43.00 19.24 3.53
C SER A 2 -41.84 18.43 2.94
N SER A 3 -40.76 19.13 2.63
CA SER A 3 -39.45 18.47 2.50
C SER A 3 -39.18 17.78 3.85
N CYS A 4 -39.31 16.47 3.93
CA CYS A 4 -38.66 15.71 4.98
C CYS A 4 -37.16 15.98 4.82
N GLU A 5 -36.61 16.88 5.63
CA GLU A 5 -35.18 16.89 5.90
C GLU A 5 -34.91 15.54 6.60
N TYR A 6 -34.26 14.64 5.90
CA TYR A 6 -33.62 13.47 6.52
C TYR A 6 -32.59 14.02 7.48
N SER A 7 -32.90 14.07 8.77
CA SER A 7 -31.86 14.25 9.79
C SER A 7 -31.19 12.89 9.97
N ASP A 8 -29.90 12.83 9.70
CA ASP A 8 -29.10 11.65 9.98
C ASP A 8 -29.28 11.27 11.45
N ASN A 9 -29.76 10.04 11.72
CA ASN A 9 -29.93 9.58 13.09
C ASN A 9 -28.60 9.03 13.59
N ILE A 10 -28.30 9.28 14.86
CA ILE A 10 -27.11 8.71 15.53
C ILE A 10 -27.59 7.60 16.47
N PHE A 11 -27.11 6.39 16.23
CA PHE A 11 -27.36 5.19 17.04
C PHE A 11 -26.14 4.91 17.91
N GLN A 12 -26.27 5.05 19.23
CA GLN A 12 -25.14 4.98 20.15
C GLN A 12 -24.95 3.58 20.73
N VAL A 13 -23.74 3.04 20.61
CA VAL A 13 -23.32 1.75 21.18
C VAL A 13 -22.24 2.01 22.22
N PRO A 14 -22.31 1.46 23.44
CA PRO A 14 -23.32 0.52 23.97
C PRO A 14 -24.51 1.22 24.67
N ILE A 15 -24.70 2.52 24.55
CA ILE A 15 -25.67 3.29 25.34
C ILE A 15 -27.11 2.93 24.98
N GLU A 16 -27.45 2.94 23.70
CA GLU A 16 -28.81 2.64 23.21
C GLU A 16 -28.94 1.22 22.70
N TYR A 17 -27.87 0.71 22.09
CA TYR A 17 -27.79 -0.63 21.51
C TYR A 17 -26.65 -1.42 22.16
N SER A 18 -26.92 -2.64 22.56
CA SER A 18 -25.93 -3.49 23.24
C SER A 18 -24.83 -4.03 22.33
N SER A 19 -25.00 -3.96 21.01
CA SER A 19 -24.05 -4.42 20.00
C SER A 19 -24.08 -3.53 18.77
N ILE A 20 -22.95 -3.49 18.04
CA ILE A 20 -22.80 -2.72 16.80
C ILE A 20 -23.77 -3.24 15.75
N GLN A 21 -23.86 -4.58 15.57
CA GLN A 21 -24.77 -5.16 14.57
C GLN A 21 -26.24 -4.85 14.90
N SER A 22 -26.61 -4.79 16.17
CA SER A 22 -27.99 -4.43 16.53
C SER A 22 -28.32 -2.98 16.15
N ALA A 23 -27.39 -2.05 16.30
CA ALA A 23 -27.57 -0.66 15.84
C ALA A 23 -27.67 -0.59 14.30
N ILE A 24 -26.79 -1.30 13.59
CA ILE A 24 -26.85 -1.38 12.11
C ILE A 24 -28.17 -1.94 11.61
N ASN A 25 -28.75 -2.93 12.30
CA ASN A 25 -30.05 -3.51 11.90
C ASN A 25 -31.17 -2.47 11.86
N PHE A 26 -31.13 -1.45 12.74
CA PHE A 26 -32.12 -0.37 12.81
C PHE A 26 -31.75 0.83 11.94
N ALA A 27 -30.45 1.08 11.69
CA ALA A 27 -30.00 2.17 10.86
C ALA A 27 -30.49 2.03 9.41
N GLY A 28 -30.74 3.14 8.76
CA GLY A 28 -31.01 3.28 7.33
C GLY A 28 -29.87 3.99 6.59
N ASP A 29 -30.01 4.19 5.29
CA ASP A 29 -29.03 4.92 4.49
C ASP A 29 -28.86 6.36 5.01
N GLY A 30 -27.62 6.80 5.16
CA GLY A 30 -27.24 8.11 5.71
C GLY A 30 -27.13 8.16 7.24
N ASP A 31 -27.59 7.13 7.95
CA ASP A 31 -27.51 7.11 9.41
C ASP A 31 -26.09 6.81 9.92
N ILE A 32 -25.84 7.23 11.17
CA ILE A 32 -24.56 7.10 11.86
C ILE A 32 -24.69 6.08 13.00
N VAL A 33 -23.83 5.09 13.02
CA VAL A 33 -23.62 4.20 14.19
C VAL A 33 -22.35 4.66 14.89
N GLU A 34 -22.51 5.26 16.08
CA GLU A 34 -21.41 5.79 16.89
C GLU A 34 -21.07 4.84 18.04
N VAL A 35 -19.80 4.42 18.12
CA VAL A 35 -19.36 3.37 19.03
C VAL A 35 -18.42 3.92 20.09
N GLY A 36 -18.76 3.66 21.36
CA GLY A 36 -17.91 3.98 22.50
C GLY A 36 -16.73 3.01 22.66
N VAL A 37 -15.85 3.35 23.61
CA VAL A 37 -14.69 2.50 23.99
C VAL A 37 -15.14 1.10 24.34
N GLY A 38 -14.40 0.08 23.87
CA GLY A 38 -14.63 -1.31 24.21
C GLY A 38 -14.12 -2.31 23.18
N VAL A 39 -14.22 -3.58 23.55
CA VAL A 39 -13.96 -4.71 22.66
C VAL A 39 -15.30 -5.37 22.32
N TYR A 40 -15.67 -5.32 21.05
CA TYR A 40 -16.91 -5.85 20.52
C TYR A 40 -16.61 -7.15 19.78
N HIS A 41 -17.00 -8.27 20.35
CA HIS A 41 -16.83 -9.59 19.73
C HIS A 41 -17.97 -9.87 18.76
N GLU A 42 -17.88 -9.31 17.56
CA GLU A 42 -18.92 -9.34 16.54
C GLU A 42 -18.33 -9.48 15.13
N ASN A 43 -19.10 -10.10 14.24
CA ASN A 43 -18.91 -9.96 12.81
C ASN A 43 -19.96 -8.96 12.30
N ILE A 44 -19.52 -7.90 11.68
CA ILE A 44 -20.34 -6.77 11.25
C ILE A 44 -20.70 -6.91 9.78
N ASP A 45 -21.99 -6.76 9.46
CA ASP A 45 -22.50 -6.72 8.10
C ASP A 45 -23.30 -5.42 7.90
N PHE A 46 -22.89 -4.63 6.92
CA PHE A 46 -23.58 -3.38 6.53
C PHE A 46 -24.93 -3.63 5.86
N GLN A 47 -25.22 -4.85 5.43
CA GLN A 47 -26.50 -5.28 4.85
C GLN A 47 -26.94 -4.46 3.63
N GLY A 48 -25.98 -4.05 2.80
CA GLY A 48 -26.24 -3.22 1.62
C GLY A 48 -26.61 -1.76 1.93
N LYS A 49 -26.47 -1.32 3.18
CA LYS A 49 -26.83 0.03 3.62
C LYS A 49 -25.67 1.01 3.52
N ALA A 50 -25.93 2.23 3.06
CA ALA A 50 -24.98 3.32 3.00
C ALA A 50 -24.92 4.07 4.34
N ILE A 51 -24.35 3.44 5.38
CA ILE A 51 -24.22 3.97 6.74
C ILE A 51 -22.79 4.42 7.05
N ILE A 52 -22.67 5.26 8.09
CA ILE A 52 -21.39 5.64 8.68
C ILE A 52 -21.22 4.89 10.01
N LEU A 53 -20.24 3.97 10.07
CA LEU A 53 -19.83 3.32 11.30
C LEU A 53 -18.58 4.00 11.82
N LYS A 54 -18.66 4.71 12.94
CA LYS A 54 -17.53 5.43 13.52
C LYS A 54 -17.37 5.19 15.02
N SER A 55 -16.13 5.20 15.49
CA SER A 55 -15.84 5.26 16.92
C SER A 55 -15.75 6.70 17.42
N GLN A 56 -15.64 6.86 18.72
CA GLN A 56 -15.46 8.16 19.39
C GLN A 56 -13.96 8.55 19.52
N TYR A 57 -13.06 8.02 18.65
CA TYR A 57 -11.61 8.26 18.72
C TYR A 57 -11.22 9.74 18.56
N GLU A 58 -12.01 10.51 17.84
CA GLU A 58 -11.82 11.97 17.67
C GLU A 58 -11.85 12.75 19.00
N SER A 59 -12.33 12.11 20.07
CA SER A 59 -12.28 12.67 21.44
C SER A 59 -10.88 12.63 22.08
N GLY A 60 -9.86 12.15 21.35
CA GLY A 60 -8.47 12.02 21.82
C GLY A 60 -8.17 10.66 22.47
N ILE A 61 -9.07 9.70 22.38
CA ILE A 61 -8.85 8.34 22.83
C ILE A 61 -8.17 7.54 21.70
N PRO A 62 -7.11 6.76 21.96
CA PRO A 62 -6.43 5.98 20.93
C PRO A 62 -7.36 5.00 20.22
N ILE A 63 -7.18 4.81 18.91
CA ILE A 63 -7.94 3.86 18.08
C ILE A 63 -7.87 2.43 18.64
N SER A 64 -6.77 2.06 19.29
CA SER A 64 -6.58 0.76 19.93
C SER A 64 -7.58 0.44 21.05
N GLU A 65 -8.30 1.42 21.55
CA GLU A 65 -9.34 1.23 22.59
C GLU A 65 -10.73 0.92 22.00
N PHE A 66 -10.88 0.99 20.66
CA PHE A 66 -12.13 0.74 19.92
C PHE A 66 -11.95 -0.50 19.05
N VAL A 67 -12.18 -1.68 19.58
CA VAL A 67 -11.85 -2.94 18.92
C VAL A 67 -13.11 -3.66 18.45
N ILE A 68 -13.15 -3.95 17.14
CA ILE A 68 -14.08 -4.95 16.59
C ILE A 68 -13.28 -6.22 16.36
N SER A 69 -13.60 -7.23 17.16
CA SER A 69 -12.93 -8.54 17.14
C SER A 69 -13.86 -9.58 16.54
N GLY A 70 -13.54 -10.07 15.35
CA GLY A 70 -14.28 -11.15 14.71
C GLY A 70 -14.25 -12.45 15.51
N MET A 71 -15.00 -13.43 15.02
CA MET A 71 -15.18 -14.73 15.69
C MET A 71 -14.52 -15.88 14.90
N ASP A 72 -13.44 -15.61 14.17
CA ASP A 72 -12.63 -16.56 13.39
C ASP A 72 -13.44 -17.47 12.43
N SER A 73 -14.56 -16.99 11.92
CA SER A 73 -15.45 -17.79 11.07
C SER A 73 -15.82 -17.15 9.74
N ILE A 74 -15.85 -15.81 9.70
CA ILE A 74 -16.09 -14.96 8.52
C ILE A 74 -15.31 -13.65 8.69
N SER A 75 -15.35 -12.78 7.68
CA SER A 75 -14.78 -11.44 7.76
C SER A 75 -15.29 -10.70 9.01
N THR A 76 -14.42 -9.95 9.67
CA THR A 76 -14.85 -9.13 10.82
C THR A 76 -15.84 -8.06 10.37
N VAL A 77 -15.60 -7.42 9.22
CA VAL A 77 -16.49 -6.43 8.62
C VAL A 77 -16.79 -6.79 7.17
N THR A 78 -18.07 -6.76 6.82
CA THR A 78 -18.56 -7.03 5.46
C THR A 78 -19.33 -5.82 4.93
N ILE A 79 -18.93 -5.30 3.75
CA ILE A 79 -19.56 -4.17 3.07
C ILE A 79 -19.82 -4.60 1.62
N GLU A 80 -21.06 -5.04 1.36
CA GLU A 80 -21.40 -5.65 0.08
C GLU A 80 -22.63 -5.03 -0.53
N ASN A 81 -22.59 -4.81 -1.86
CA ASN A 81 -23.71 -4.33 -2.67
C ASN A 81 -24.32 -3.02 -2.14
N VAL A 82 -23.49 -2.16 -1.57
CA VAL A 82 -23.92 -0.83 -1.12
C VAL A 82 -23.96 0.10 -2.32
N ALA A 83 -25.12 0.69 -2.57
CA ALA A 83 -25.29 1.62 -3.66
C ALA A 83 -24.68 3.00 -3.33
N GLY A 84 -23.90 3.55 -4.25
CA GLY A 84 -23.24 4.85 -4.06
C GLY A 84 -21.96 4.76 -3.21
N ASN A 85 -21.36 5.92 -2.92
CA ASN A 85 -20.06 6.04 -2.24
C ASN A 85 -20.19 6.61 -0.82
N ASN A 86 -21.32 6.44 -0.15
CA ASN A 86 -21.61 7.09 1.12
C ASN A 86 -21.47 6.16 2.35
N SER A 87 -20.99 4.94 2.17
CA SER A 87 -20.67 4.07 3.30
C SER A 87 -19.26 4.36 3.83
N GLU A 88 -19.13 4.38 5.14
CA GLU A 88 -17.87 4.70 5.80
C GLU A 88 -17.67 3.82 7.04
N ILE A 89 -16.41 3.44 7.30
CA ILE A 89 -15.97 2.91 8.59
C ILE A 89 -14.69 3.62 9.02
N ARG A 90 -14.66 4.16 10.26
CA ARG A 90 -13.49 4.88 10.78
C ARG A 90 -13.26 4.75 12.27
N GLY A 91 -11.98 4.79 12.64
CA GLY A 91 -11.54 4.88 14.04
C GLY A 91 -11.56 3.56 14.79
N PHE A 92 -11.33 2.43 14.15
CA PHE A 92 -11.37 1.11 14.79
C PHE A 92 -10.09 0.31 14.61
N THR A 93 -9.82 -0.55 15.60
CA THR A 93 -8.96 -1.72 15.43
C THR A 93 -9.84 -2.91 15.02
N ILE A 94 -9.51 -3.56 13.89
CA ILE A 94 -10.26 -4.68 13.31
C ILE A 94 -9.39 -5.92 13.32
N SER A 95 -9.82 -6.96 14.00
CA SER A 95 -9.01 -8.17 14.24
C SER A 95 -9.83 -9.46 14.29
N ASN A 96 -9.13 -10.61 14.27
CA ASN A 96 -9.67 -11.94 14.43
C ASN A 96 -10.78 -12.30 13.42
N GLY A 97 -10.69 -11.75 12.21
CA GLY A 97 -11.55 -12.12 11.10
C GLY A 97 -10.97 -13.29 10.30
N TYR A 98 -11.86 -14.01 9.59
CA TYR A 98 -11.49 -15.10 8.70
C TYR A 98 -12.11 -14.92 7.31
N GLY A 99 -11.27 -14.64 6.32
CA GLY A 99 -11.66 -14.58 4.91
C GLY A 99 -11.93 -15.97 4.35
N ARG A 100 -13.17 -16.24 3.98
CA ARG A 100 -13.55 -17.52 3.35
C ARG A 100 -12.97 -17.60 1.95
N GLY A 101 -12.79 -18.84 1.47
CA GLY A 101 -12.30 -19.13 0.14
C GLY A 101 -12.57 -20.58 -0.26
N VAL A 102 -11.91 -21.01 -1.31
CA VAL A 102 -12.00 -22.37 -1.86
C VAL A 102 -10.68 -23.12 -1.71
N SER A 103 -10.66 -24.43 -2.01
CA SER A 103 -9.40 -25.15 -2.13
C SER A 103 -8.63 -24.66 -3.36
N PHE A 104 -7.29 -24.79 -3.32
CA PHE A 104 -6.47 -24.40 -4.46
C PHE A 104 -6.82 -25.24 -5.71
N GLU A 105 -7.17 -26.52 -5.55
CA GLU A 105 -7.63 -27.40 -6.65
C GLU A 105 -8.93 -26.89 -7.26
N ASP A 106 -9.90 -26.50 -6.46
CA ASP A 106 -11.15 -25.89 -6.93
C ASP A 106 -10.87 -24.59 -7.67
N PHE A 107 -10.00 -23.72 -7.12
CA PHE A 107 -9.61 -22.46 -7.76
C PHE A 107 -9.04 -22.69 -9.17
N ILE A 108 -8.08 -23.61 -9.33
CA ILE A 108 -7.50 -23.94 -10.65
C ILE A 108 -8.56 -24.53 -11.59
N SER A 109 -9.44 -25.39 -11.08
CA SER A 109 -10.55 -25.97 -11.88
C SER A 109 -11.50 -24.88 -12.40
N MET A 110 -11.76 -23.88 -11.59
CA MET A 110 -12.64 -22.74 -11.91
C MET A 110 -11.96 -21.76 -12.88
N ALA A 111 -10.66 -21.55 -12.75
CA ALA A 111 -9.88 -20.71 -13.65
C ALA A 111 -9.88 -21.21 -15.11
N ALA A 112 -10.24 -22.47 -15.34
CA ALA A 112 -10.39 -23.03 -16.68
C ALA A 112 -11.65 -22.55 -17.43
N ASP A 113 -12.63 -21.91 -16.72
CA ASP A 113 -13.84 -21.32 -17.29
C ASP A 113 -13.96 -19.85 -16.90
N PRO A 114 -13.52 -18.91 -17.75
CA PRO A 114 -13.47 -17.48 -17.40
C PRO A 114 -14.84 -16.88 -17.02
N GLU A 115 -15.95 -17.31 -17.63
CA GLU A 115 -17.28 -16.78 -17.32
C GLU A 115 -17.78 -17.26 -15.94
N ALA A 116 -17.50 -18.51 -15.59
CA ALA A 116 -17.79 -19.05 -14.28
C ALA A 116 -16.88 -18.45 -13.20
N PHE A 117 -15.63 -18.17 -13.54
CA PHE A 117 -14.63 -17.63 -12.64
C PHE A 117 -14.98 -16.25 -12.09
N ASP A 118 -15.39 -15.31 -12.96
CA ASP A 118 -15.75 -13.96 -12.54
C ASP A 118 -16.97 -13.93 -11.60
N SER A 119 -17.98 -14.77 -11.90
CA SER A 119 -19.14 -14.91 -11.01
C SER A 119 -18.77 -15.48 -9.63
N LEU A 120 -17.77 -16.34 -9.59
CA LEU A 120 -17.38 -17.08 -8.40
C LEU A 120 -16.40 -16.30 -7.54
N ILE A 121 -15.49 -15.52 -8.14
CA ILE A 121 -14.54 -14.66 -7.42
C ILE A 121 -15.28 -13.74 -6.44
N THR A 122 -16.38 -13.13 -6.85
CA THR A 122 -17.20 -12.27 -5.99
C THR A 122 -17.85 -13.01 -4.81
N GLN A 123 -17.96 -14.33 -4.89
CA GLN A 123 -18.59 -15.16 -3.86
C GLN A 123 -17.59 -15.79 -2.90
N VAL A 124 -16.37 -16.08 -3.36
CA VAL A 124 -15.41 -16.91 -2.63
C VAL A 124 -14.20 -16.12 -2.13
N LEU A 125 -13.83 -15.02 -2.78
CA LEU A 125 -12.71 -14.21 -2.33
C LEU A 125 -13.19 -13.17 -1.32
N ARG A 126 -13.00 -13.46 -0.05
CA ARG A 126 -13.40 -12.60 1.07
C ARG A 126 -12.20 -12.21 1.90
N GLY A 127 -12.07 -10.90 2.16
CA GLY A 127 -11.07 -10.39 3.07
C GLY A 127 -11.26 -10.91 4.49
N GLY A 128 -10.18 -11.08 5.23
CA GLY A 128 -10.25 -11.54 6.62
C GLY A 128 -10.77 -10.45 7.56
N GLY A 129 -10.07 -9.33 7.65
CA GLY A 129 -10.48 -8.19 8.45
C GLY A 129 -11.70 -7.50 7.85
N ILE A 130 -11.54 -6.95 6.63
CA ILE A 130 -12.61 -6.26 5.90
C ILE A 130 -12.80 -6.91 4.53
N SER A 131 -14.05 -7.23 4.19
CA SER A 131 -14.46 -7.68 2.87
C SER A 131 -15.37 -6.64 2.21
N VAL A 132 -14.95 -6.09 1.07
CA VAL A 132 -15.72 -5.14 0.26
C VAL A 132 -16.00 -5.74 -1.09
N VAL A 133 -17.28 -5.83 -1.47
CA VAL A 133 -17.70 -6.40 -2.76
C VAL A 133 -18.77 -5.52 -3.40
N ASN A 134 -18.57 -5.13 -4.66
CA ASN A 134 -19.50 -4.27 -5.41
C ASN A 134 -19.92 -3.02 -4.60
N SER A 135 -18.99 -2.41 -3.90
CA SER A 135 -19.21 -1.29 -3.01
C SER A 135 -17.99 -0.39 -3.00
N SER A 136 -18.16 0.90 -2.68
CA SER A 136 -17.09 1.89 -2.71
C SER A 136 -17.06 2.70 -1.41
N PRO A 137 -16.73 2.08 -0.27
CA PRO A 137 -16.69 2.75 1.02
C PRO A 137 -15.46 3.63 1.20
N LEU A 138 -15.55 4.54 2.16
CA LEU A 138 -14.40 5.15 2.81
C LEU A 138 -13.97 4.29 4.01
N LEU A 139 -12.75 3.76 3.98
CA LEU A 139 -12.07 3.05 5.07
C LEU A 139 -11.01 3.99 5.63
N LYS A 140 -11.25 4.57 6.83
CA LYS A 140 -10.41 5.65 7.32
C LYS A 140 -9.96 5.46 8.77
N ASP A 141 -8.72 5.86 9.07
CA ASP A 141 -8.19 5.85 10.43
C ASP A 141 -8.40 4.47 11.11
N LEU A 142 -7.93 3.39 10.46
CA LEU A 142 -8.12 2.02 10.93
C LEU A 142 -6.79 1.35 11.26
N ILE A 143 -6.83 0.41 12.21
CA ILE A 143 -5.77 -0.57 12.45
C ILE A 143 -6.35 -1.95 12.15
N ILE A 144 -5.84 -2.62 11.10
CA ILE A 144 -6.33 -3.92 10.63
C ILE A 144 -5.24 -4.95 10.89
N THR A 145 -5.45 -5.78 11.91
CA THR A 145 -4.37 -6.65 12.40
C THR A 145 -4.86 -8.02 12.86
N ASN A 146 -3.98 -9.02 12.80
CA ASN A 146 -4.25 -10.37 13.25
C ASN A 146 -5.51 -11.00 12.61
N ASN A 147 -5.76 -10.70 11.34
CA ASN A 147 -6.80 -11.35 10.58
C ASN A 147 -6.21 -12.45 9.70
N THR A 148 -7.03 -13.42 9.35
CA THR A 148 -6.62 -14.56 8.52
C THR A 148 -7.55 -14.69 7.32
N ALA A 149 -7.03 -15.15 6.19
CA ALA A 149 -7.85 -15.53 5.05
C ALA A 149 -7.38 -16.87 4.50
N ARG A 150 -8.29 -17.61 3.83
CA ARG A 150 -7.93 -18.88 3.20
C ARG A 150 -7.10 -18.67 1.93
N ASN A 151 -7.51 -17.74 1.08
CA ASN A 151 -6.87 -17.52 -0.23
C ASN A 151 -6.26 -16.13 -0.39
N VAL A 152 -7.02 -15.07 -0.12
CA VAL A 152 -6.62 -13.69 -0.46
C VAL A 152 -7.08 -12.68 0.57
N GLY A 153 -6.32 -11.57 0.69
CA GLY A 153 -6.75 -10.38 1.42
C GLY A 153 -6.94 -10.60 2.91
N ALA A 154 -5.96 -11.17 3.61
CA ALA A 154 -6.13 -11.45 5.05
C ALA A 154 -6.49 -10.18 5.84
N GLY A 155 -5.91 -9.01 5.52
CA GLY A 155 -6.34 -7.72 6.06
C GLY A 155 -7.61 -7.23 5.37
N ILE A 156 -7.54 -6.87 4.08
CA ILE A 156 -8.63 -6.31 3.29
C ILE A 156 -8.77 -7.06 1.96
N GLY A 157 -10.01 -7.39 1.58
CA GLY A 157 -10.35 -7.83 0.24
C GLY A 157 -11.27 -6.82 -0.47
N LEU A 158 -10.86 -6.31 -1.63
CA LEU A 158 -11.60 -5.38 -2.48
C LEU A 158 -11.96 -6.07 -3.80
N VAL A 159 -13.25 -6.24 -4.08
CA VAL A 159 -13.72 -6.88 -5.31
C VAL A 159 -14.73 -5.96 -6.00
N ASN A 160 -14.44 -5.55 -7.23
CA ASN A 160 -15.23 -4.58 -7.99
C ASN A 160 -15.52 -3.31 -7.14
N SER A 161 -14.47 -2.71 -6.62
CA SER A 161 -14.57 -1.66 -5.61
C SER A 161 -13.76 -0.43 -5.99
N ASN A 162 -14.36 0.75 -5.82
CA ASN A 162 -13.68 2.04 -5.88
C ASN A 162 -13.51 2.60 -4.46
N ALA A 163 -13.16 1.75 -3.51
CA ALA A 163 -12.96 2.16 -2.13
C ALA A 163 -11.81 3.18 -2.01
N THR A 164 -11.97 4.12 -1.10
CA THR A 164 -10.88 4.95 -0.61
C THR A 164 -10.40 4.41 0.72
N VAL A 165 -9.11 4.10 0.82
CA VAL A 165 -8.45 3.63 2.05
C VAL A 165 -7.47 4.72 2.47
N GLU A 166 -7.75 5.39 3.59
CA GLU A 166 -7.03 6.59 4.01
C GLU A 166 -6.55 6.47 5.46
N SER A 167 -5.26 6.71 5.71
CA SER A 167 -4.66 6.67 7.05
C SER A 167 -4.89 5.34 7.76
N VAL A 168 -4.59 4.23 7.08
CA VAL A 168 -4.85 2.86 7.58
C VAL A 168 -3.54 2.11 7.79
N GLN A 169 -3.41 1.45 8.95
CA GLN A 169 -2.36 0.48 9.22
C GLN A 169 -2.88 -0.94 9.04
N ILE A 170 -2.22 -1.75 8.21
CA ILE A 170 -2.58 -3.13 7.89
C ILE A 170 -1.38 -4.02 8.22
N SER A 171 -1.43 -4.71 9.37
CA SER A 171 -0.24 -5.40 9.87
C SER A 171 -0.51 -6.76 10.51
N GLY A 172 0.43 -7.70 10.35
CA GLY A 172 0.36 -9.00 11.02
C GLY A 172 -0.82 -9.86 10.56
N ASN A 173 -1.36 -9.63 9.36
CA ASN A 173 -2.41 -10.47 8.80
C ASN A 173 -1.78 -11.65 8.04
N THR A 174 -2.45 -12.81 8.04
CA THR A 174 -1.82 -14.06 7.58
C THR A 174 -2.73 -14.87 6.67
N ILE A 175 -2.21 -15.33 5.55
CA ILE A 175 -2.78 -16.40 4.76
C ILE A 175 -1.95 -17.65 5.05
N PRO A 176 -2.52 -18.72 5.68
CA PRO A 176 -1.75 -19.90 6.04
C PRO A 176 -1.36 -20.74 4.82
N ASP A 177 -0.43 -21.68 5.05
CA ASP A 177 -0.04 -22.66 4.04
C ASP A 177 -1.22 -23.49 3.50
N GLY A 178 -1.10 -23.91 2.25
CA GLY A 178 -2.00 -24.85 1.59
C GLY A 178 -2.78 -24.23 0.43
N ASP A 179 -3.70 -23.32 0.70
CA ASP A 179 -4.60 -22.73 -0.32
C ASP A 179 -4.26 -21.25 -0.61
N ALA A 180 -3.13 -20.76 -0.15
CA ALA A 180 -2.71 -19.36 -0.29
C ALA A 180 -2.57 -18.94 -1.75
N LEU A 181 -3.16 -17.81 -2.11
CA LEU A 181 -2.98 -17.12 -3.40
C LEU A 181 -2.24 -15.81 -3.21
N GLY A 182 -2.65 -14.95 -2.25
CA GLY A 182 -1.88 -13.75 -1.95
C GLY A 182 -2.67 -12.56 -1.42
N GLY A 183 -1.96 -11.43 -1.31
CA GLY A 183 -2.51 -10.24 -0.68
C GLY A 183 -2.65 -10.43 0.84
N GLY A 184 -1.55 -10.75 1.52
CA GLY A 184 -1.56 -10.92 2.97
C GLY A 184 -2.12 -9.69 3.67
N GLY A 185 -1.72 -8.49 3.26
CA GLY A 185 -2.33 -7.23 3.67
C GLY A 185 -3.61 -6.95 2.91
N VAL A 186 -3.52 -6.77 1.59
CA VAL A 186 -4.62 -6.33 0.73
C VAL A 186 -4.70 -7.19 -0.54
N ALA A 187 -5.89 -7.60 -0.92
CA ALA A 187 -6.18 -8.17 -2.22
C ALA A 187 -7.16 -7.27 -2.98
N VAL A 188 -6.86 -6.99 -4.26
CA VAL A 188 -7.68 -6.13 -5.12
C VAL A 188 -8.05 -6.87 -6.41
N ASN A 189 -9.33 -6.92 -6.75
CA ASN A 189 -9.81 -7.51 -7.98
C ASN A 189 -10.88 -6.65 -8.65
N GLY A 190 -10.48 -5.90 -9.68
CA GLY A 190 -11.36 -4.96 -10.40
C GLY A 190 -11.69 -3.68 -9.64
N GLY A 191 -12.14 -2.67 -10.37
CA GLY A 191 -12.46 -1.34 -9.83
C GLY A 191 -11.27 -0.39 -9.80
N HIS A 192 -11.47 0.78 -9.16
CA HIS A 192 -10.51 1.88 -9.07
C HIS A 192 -10.27 2.28 -7.61
N PRO A 193 -9.70 1.44 -6.76
CA PRO A 193 -9.42 1.82 -5.38
C PRO A 193 -8.23 2.77 -5.30
N LEU A 194 -8.33 3.71 -4.34
CA LEU A 194 -7.28 4.64 -3.96
C LEU A 194 -6.81 4.34 -2.53
N LEU A 195 -5.52 4.11 -2.36
CA LEU A 195 -4.87 3.92 -1.07
C LEU A 195 -3.96 5.13 -0.79
N THR A 196 -4.27 5.91 0.24
CA THR A 196 -3.52 7.10 0.61
C THR A 196 -3.11 7.04 2.08
N ASP A 197 -1.85 7.37 2.37
CA ASP A 197 -1.30 7.33 3.74
C ASP A 197 -1.47 5.95 4.42
N VAL A 198 -1.28 4.87 3.64
CA VAL A 198 -1.47 3.49 4.14
C VAL A 198 -0.12 2.86 4.47
N THR A 199 -0.05 2.20 5.62
CA THR A 199 1.09 1.36 5.99
C THR A 199 0.69 -0.10 5.97
N ILE A 200 1.33 -0.91 5.11
CA ILE A 200 1.10 -2.34 4.94
C ILE A 200 2.35 -3.09 5.36
N GLU A 201 2.34 -3.69 6.55
CA GLU A 201 3.58 -4.22 7.09
C GLU A 201 3.43 -5.58 7.78
N ASN A 202 4.49 -6.38 7.69
CA ASN A 202 4.60 -7.65 8.41
C ASN A 202 3.42 -8.60 8.14
N ASN A 203 2.81 -8.56 6.95
CA ASN A 203 1.79 -9.50 6.54
C ASN A 203 2.45 -10.71 5.86
N ILE A 204 1.85 -11.89 6.04
CA ILE A 204 2.44 -13.17 5.63
C ILE A 204 1.50 -13.92 4.71
N VAL A 205 2.02 -14.37 3.58
CA VAL A 205 1.36 -15.32 2.69
C VAL A 205 2.13 -16.64 2.73
N GLY A 206 1.49 -17.66 3.25
CA GLY A 206 2.03 -19.02 3.31
C GLY A 206 2.18 -19.66 1.93
N SER A 207 2.88 -20.78 1.85
CA SER A 207 3.09 -21.50 0.61
C SER A 207 1.86 -22.29 0.17
N ASN A 208 1.67 -22.43 -1.14
CA ASN A 208 0.77 -23.42 -1.72
C ASN A 208 1.59 -24.53 -2.41
N MET A 209 0.90 -25.58 -2.88
CA MET A 209 1.54 -26.76 -3.46
C MET A 209 2.39 -26.49 -4.72
N TYR A 210 2.22 -25.32 -5.34
CA TYR A 210 2.98 -24.91 -6.53
C TYR A 210 3.90 -23.71 -6.27
N SER A 211 3.98 -23.22 -5.03
CA SER A 211 4.75 -22.03 -4.65
C SER A 211 4.37 -20.76 -5.45
N LEU A 212 3.08 -20.63 -5.81
CA LEU A 212 2.54 -19.53 -6.61
C LEU A 212 1.80 -18.48 -5.79
N ASN A 213 2.13 -18.39 -4.55
CA ASN A 213 1.58 -17.41 -3.62
C ASN A 213 2.30 -16.07 -3.78
N GLY A 214 1.55 -15.02 -3.96
CA GLY A 214 2.09 -13.69 -4.25
C GLY A 214 1.51 -12.55 -3.43
N GLY A 215 2.16 -11.37 -3.52
CA GLY A 215 1.67 -10.18 -2.86
C GLY A 215 1.59 -10.30 -1.34
N GLY A 216 2.72 -10.41 -0.66
CA GLY A 216 2.72 -10.43 0.80
C GLY A 216 2.02 -9.22 1.40
N GLY A 217 2.36 -8.02 0.89
CA GLY A 217 1.65 -6.78 1.17
C GLY A 217 0.36 -6.68 0.37
N ILE A 218 0.47 -6.55 -0.96
CA ILE A 218 -0.67 -6.37 -1.88
C ILE A 218 -0.59 -7.39 -3.01
N LEU A 219 -1.73 -7.98 -3.37
CA LEU A 219 -1.92 -8.72 -4.62
C LEU A 219 -3.11 -8.15 -5.40
N CYS A 220 -2.94 -7.92 -6.71
CA CYS A 220 -4.01 -7.35 -7.52
C CYS A 220 -4.17 -8.04 -8.88
N GLY A 221 -5.38 -7.93 -9.47
CA GLY A 221 -5.65 -8.30 -10.85
C GLY A 221 -5.93 -9.77 -11.12
N PHE A 222 -6.74 -10.44 -10.32
CA PHE A 222 -7.08 -11.86 -10.50
C PHE A 222 -8.11 -12.15 -11.59
N SER A 223 -8.77 -11.15 -12.17
CA SER A 223 -9.93 -11.34 -13.04
C SER A 223 -9.54 -11.59 -14.49
N PHE A 224 -10.20 -12.55 -15.12
CA PHE A 224 -10.04 -12.85 -16.54
C PHE A 224 -10.97 -12.04 -17.45
N GLY A 225 -11.94 -11.26 -16.93
CA GLY A 225 -12.96 -10.63 -17.77
C GLY A 225 -13.72 -9.45 -17.14
N GLY A 226 -13.31 -8.92 -15.97
CA GLY A 226 -13.94 -7.78 -15.31
C GLY A 226 -13.53 -6.42 -15.90
N GLU A 227 -14.01 -5.32 -15.30
CA GLU A 227 -13.48 -3.97 -15.57
C GLU A 227 -11.97 -3.96 -15.31
N ALA A 228 -11.23 -3.27 -16.18
CA ALA A 228 -9.79 -3.15 -16.02
C ALA A 228 -9.47 -2.52 -14.65
N LEU A 229 -8.65 -3.21 -13.87
CA LEU A 229 -8.21 -2.70 -12.58
C LEU A 229 -7.40 -1.41 -12.78
N GLN A 230 -7.72 -0.39 -12.01
CA GLN A 230 -6.88 0.79 -11.81
C GLN A 230 -6.62 0.93 -10.31
N LEU A 231 -5.37 0.81 -9.89
CA LEU A 231 -5.00 0.89 -8.48
C LEU A 231 -4.04 2.06 -8.29
N GLU A 232 -4.37 2.94 -7.38
CA GLU A 232 -3.51 4.08 -7.03
C GLU A 232 -3.04 3.95 -5.58
N LEU A 233 -1.72 4.06 -5.38
CA LEU A 233 -1.08 4.19 -4.08
C LEU A 233 -0.39 5.54 -4.00
N VAL A 234 -0.71 6.32 -2.96
CA VAL A 234 -0.11 7.63 -2.73
C VAL A 234 0.39 7.71 -1.29
N ASN A 235 1.60 8.24 -1.11
CA ASN A 235 2.20 8.47 0.22
C ASN A 235 2.11 7.26 1.16
N SER A 236 2.40 6.07 0.64
CA SER A 236 2.13 4.80 1.33
C SER A 236 3.39 3.97 1.53
N LYS A 237 3.33 3.01 2.47
CA LYS A 237 4.47 2.14 2.82
C LYS A 237 4.07 0.67 2.74
N ILE A 238 4.92 -0.14 2.12
CA ILE A 238 4.78 -1.60 2.02
C ILE A 238 6.08 -2.24 2.53
N MET A 239 6.10 -2.70 3.78
CA MET A 239 7.35 -3.06 4.44
C MET A 239 7.29 -4.40 5.18
N GLY A 240 8.38 -5.17 5.13
CA GLY A 240 8.52 -6.38 5.95
C GLY A 240 7.49 -7.47 5.67
N ASN A 241 6.80 -7.43 4.53
CA ASN A 241 5.84 -8.46 4.16
C ASN A 241 6.55 -9.68 3.57
N SER A 242 5.92 -10.84 3.65
CA SER A 242 6.49 -12.10 3.18
C SER A 242 5.54 -12.87 2.27
N ALA A 243 6.05 -13.26 1.11
CA ALA A 243 5.42 -14.17 0.16
C ALA A 243 6.50 -14.76 -0.76
N ASN A 244 6.21 -15.82 -1.49
CA ASN A 244 7.19 -16.37 -2.43
C ASN A 244 7.38 -15.48 -3.67
N ILE A 245 6.30 -14.83 -4.14
CA ILE A 245 6.29 -13.98 -5.35
C ILE A 245 5.74 -12.61 -5.00
N GLY A 246 6.43 -11.52 -5.41
CA GLY A 246 5.96 -10.16 -5.15
C GLY A 246 5.70 -9.88 -3.67
N ALA A 247 6.68 -10.15 -2.81
CA ALA A 247 6.46 -10.11 -1.36
C ALA A 247 5.96 -8.73 -0.88
N GLY A 248 6.44 -7.63 -1.47
CA GLY A 248 5.85 -6.31 -1.28
C GLY A 248 4.55 -6.18 -2.06
N PHE A 249 4.64 -6.26 -3.39
CA PHE A 249 3.55 -6.01 -4.31
C PHE A 249 3.54 -7.04 -5.45
N GLY A 250 2.39 -7.61 -5.74
CA GLY A 250 2.18 -8.51 -6.87
C GLY A 250 1.02 -8.03 -7.75
N ALA A 251 1.22 -8.01 -9.08
CA ALA A 251 0.18 -7.70 -10.05
C ALA A 251 0.05 -8.82 -11.08
N LEU A 252 -1.16 -9.22 -11.38
CA LEU A 252 -1.50 -10.19 -12.43
C LEU A 252 -2.17 -9.51 -13.63
N SER A 253 -2.75 -8.34 -13.46
CA SER A 253 -3.30 -7.49 -14.52
C SER A 253 -3.58 -6.08 -14.01
N GLY A 254 -3.71 -5.10 -14.90
CA GLY A 254 -4.23 -3.77 -14.59
C GLY A 254 -3.26 -2.62 -14.79
N ASN A 255 -3.78 -1.42 -14.57
CA ASN A 255 -3.00 -0.18 -14.56
C ASN A 255 -2.80 0.24 -13.11
N ILE A 256 -1.55 0.33 -12.71
CA ILE A 256 -1.16 0.63 -11.33
C ILE A 256 -0.31 1.89 -11.32
N SER A 257 -0.54 2.77 -10.36
CA SER A 257 0.30 3.94 -10.14
C SER A 257 0.73 4.06 -8.69
N PHE A 258 2.01 4.35 -8.50
CA PHE A 258 2.61 4.67 -7.21
C PHE A 258 3.15 6.09 -7.26
N ASP A 259 2.80 6.89 -6.28
CA ASP A 259 3.40 8.20 -6.04
C ASP A 259 3.77 8.34 -4.57
N LYS A 260 5.05 8.64 -4.29
CA LYS A 260 5.61 8.72 -2.93
C LYS A 260 5.40 7.43 -2.12
N VAL A 261 5.68 6.28 -2.75
CA VAL A 261 5.53 4.96 -2.12
C VAL A 261 6.90 4.42 -1.71
N LEU A 262 6.98 3.90 -0.49
CA LEU A 262 8.12 3.14 -0.01
C LEU A 262 7.81 1.65 -0.04
N ILE A 263 8.60 0.85 -0.78
CA ILE A 263 8.55 -0.62 -0.75
C ILE A 263 9.87 -1.13 -0.23
N ALA A 264 9.92 -1.60 1.02
CA ALA A 264 11.20 -1.94 1.61
C ALA A 264 11.16 -3.15 2.56
N ASN A 265 12.30 -3.83 2.66
CA ASN A 265 12.50 -4.93 3.61
C ASN A 265 11.49 -6.09 3.44
N ASN A 266 10.87 -6.27 2.27
CA ASN A 266 9.99 -7.39 2.00
C ASN A 266 10.84 -8.64 1.63
N ILE A 267 10.33 -9.84 1.94
CA ILE A 267 11.07 -11.09 1.83
C ILE A 267 10.35 -12.08 0.92
N GLY A 268 10.96 -12.40 -0.23
CA GLY A 268 10.40 -13.35 -1.19
C GLY A 268 11.39 -13.75 -2.26
N ASP A 269 11.20 -14.90 -2.91
CA ASP A 269 12.18 -15.40 -3.88
C ASP A 269 12.11 -14.67 -5.23
N PHE A 270 10.89 -14.45 -5.76
CA PHE A 270 10.69 -13.88 -7.10
C PHE A 270 9.96 -12.54 -7.02
N GLY A 271 10.68 -11.44 -7.31
CA GLY A 271 10.15 -10.09 -7.13
C GLY A 271 9.93 -9.78 -5.64
N SER A 272 10.99 -9.81 -4.85
CA SER A 272 10.90 -9.55 -3.41
C SER A 272 10.25 -8.21 -3.11
N ALA A 273 10.51 -7.19 -3.93
CA ALA A 273 9.81 -5.92 -3.90
C ALA A 273 8.51 -5.99 -4.68
N ILE A 274 8.62 -6.29 -6.00
CA ILE A 274 7.52 -6.19 -6.96
C ILE A 274 7.55 -7.40 -7.91
N SER A 275 6.40 -8.01 -8.15
CA SER A 275 6.23 -8.97 -9.24
C SER A 275 5.12 -8.51 -10.19
N MET A 276 5.44 -8.42 -11.49
CA MET A 276 4.50 -8.11 -12.55
C MET A 276 4.27 -9.36 -13.40
N GLY A 277 3.27 -10.14 -13.04
CA GLY A 277 2.95 -11.45 -13.59
C GLY A 277 3.35 -12.59 -12.65
N GLU A 278 3.28 -13.80 -13.15
CA GLU A 278 3.61 -15.01 -12.40
C GLU A 278 4.44 -15.99 -13.26
N PRO A 279 5.28 -16.85 -12.63
CA PRO A 279 6.24 -17.68 -13.35
C PRO A 279 5.66 -18.77 -14.25
N LEU A 280 4.39 -19.14 -14.10
CA LEU A 280 3.75 -20.18 -14.94
C LEU A 280 3.21 -19.66 -16.27
N GLY A 281 3.24 -18.33 -16.51
CA GLY A 281 2.77 -17.74 -17.75
C GLY A 281 1.24 -17.76 -17.90
N LEU A 282 0.50 -17.80 -16.79
CA LEU A 282 -0.94 -17.54 -16.76
C LEU A 282 -1.17 -16.01 -16.91
N ALA A 283 -0.51 -15.39 -17.89
CA ALA A 283 -0.69 -13.97 -18.17
C ALA A 283 -2.16 -13.71 -18.54
N ILE A 284 -2.81 -12.93 -17.70
CA ILE A 284 -4.24 -12.73 -17.81
C ILE A 284 -4.54 -11.53 -18.70
N ASN A 285 -3.77 -10.44 -18.54
CA ASN A 285 -3.89 -9.19 -19.31
C ASN A 285 -2.58 -8.39 -19.25
N GLU A 286 -2.56 -7.22 -19.89
CA GLU A 286 -1.46 -6.26 -19.77
C GLU A 286 -1.34 -5.75 -18.33
N ILE A 287 -0.11 -5.54 -17.89
CA ILE A 287 0.23 -4.96 -16.60
C ILE A 287 1.04 -3.71 -16.87
N ASN A 288 0.51 -2.57 -16.48
CA ASN A 288 1.19 -1.30 -16.60
C ASN A 288 1.39 -0.71 -15.20
N LEU A 289 2.64 -0.49 -14.81
CA LEU A 289 3.01 0.08 -13.53
C LEU A 289 3.80 1.38 -13.75
N THR A 290 3.27 2.48 -13.25
CA THR A 290 3.96 3.77 -13.20
C THR A 290 4.38 4.04 -11.76
N ILE A 291 5.65 4.35 -11.57
CA ILE A 291 6.25 4.64 -10.26
C ILE A 291 6.86 6.04 -10.33
N THR A 292 6.36 6.96 -9.52
CA THR A 292 6.90 8.31 -9.41
C THR A 292 7.30 8.63 -7.97
N ASN A 293 8.36 9.40 -7.80
CA ASN A 293 8.79 9.90 -6.49
C ASN A 293 8.81 8.80 -5.42
N SER A 294 9.32 7.59 -5.73
CA SER A 294 9.18 6.43 -4.86
C SER A 294 10.52 5.75 -4.56
N THR A 295 10.57 5.03 -3.45
CA THR A 295 11.76 4.28 -3.03
C THR A 295 11.45 2.80 -2.91
N ILE A 296 12.16 1.99 -3.66
CA ILE A 296 12.10 0.53 -3.64
C ILE A 296 13.50 0.05 -3.20
N ALA A 297 13.63 -0.40 -1.94
CA ALA A 297 14.95 -0.67 -1.41
C ALA A 297 15.01 -1.79 -0.37
N HIS A 298 16.18 -2.46 -0.29
CA HIS A 298 16.49 -3.48 0.71
C HIS A 298 15.50 -4.64 0.77
N ASN A 299 14.87 -5.00 -0.35
CA ASN A 299 13.98 -6.17 -0.41
C ASN A 299 14.82 -7.43 -0.66
N VAL A 300 14.53 -8.51 0.06
CA VAL A 300 15.40 -9.68 0.14
C VAL A 300 14.85 -10.86 -0.66
N GLY A 301 15.62 -11.34 -1.64
CA GLY A 301 15.24 -12.47 -2.48
C GLY A 301 16.20 -12.71 -3.64
N LEU A 302 15.82 -13.57 -4.59
CA LEU A 302 16.59 -13.79 -5.81
C LEU A 302 16.40 -12.64 -6.81
N LEU A 303 15.19 -12.12 -6.92
CA LEU A 303 14.83 -11.03 -7.82
C LEU A 303 14.17 -9.90 -7.03
N GLY A 304 14.61 -8.66 -7.24
CA GLY A 304 13.99 -7.46 -6.68
C GLY A 304 12.67 -7.16 -7.37
N VAL A 305 12.73 -6.85 -8.67
CA VAL A 305 11.57 -6.63 -9.55
C VAL A 305 11.54 -7.71 -10.63
N GLY A 306 10.51 -8.56 -10.60
CA GLY A 306 10.29 -9.62 -11.57
C GLY A 306 9.19 -9.28 -12.55
N MET A 307 9.41 -9.47 -13.87
CA MET A 307 8.46 -9.06 -14.91
C MET A 307 8.22 -10.15 -15.95
N ILE A 308 6.98 -10.23 -16.48
CA ILE A 308 6.67 -10.98 -17.72
C ILE A 308 6.81 -10.06 -18.94
N ASN A 309 6.94 -10.66 -20.14
CA ASN A 309 7.17 -9.91 -21.39
C ASN A 309 6.06 -8.91 -21.75
N SER A 310 4.84 -9.10 -21.27
CA SER A 310 3.68 -8.20 -21.51
C SER A 310 3.52 -7.11 -20.46
N ALA A 311 4.41 -7.06 -19.46
CA ALA A 311 4.37 -6.03 -18.45
C ALA A 311 5.23 -4.82 -18.85
N GLU A 312 4.77 -3.62 -18.53
CA GLU A 312 5.49 -2.37 -18.69
C GLU A 312 5.68 -1.67 -17.34
N LEU A 313 6.90 -1.20 -17.07
CA LEU A 313 7.22 -0.39 -15.91
C LEU A 313 7.79 0.95 -16.36
N ILE A 314 7.20 2.04 -15.87
CA ILE A 314 7.70 3.41 -16.05
C ILE A 314 8.11 3.93 -14.68
N ALA A 315 9.36 4.37 -14.53
CA ALA A 315 9.89 4.93 -13.29
C ALA A 315 10.45 6.33 -13.51
N ILE A 316 10.03 7.29 -12.68
CA ILE A 316 10.50 8.68 -12.72
C ILE A 316 10.73 9.17 -11.30
N ASN A 317 11.81 9.92 -11.06
CA ASN A 317 12.21 10.42 -9.74
C ASN A 317 12.25 9.33 -8.67
N SER A 318 12.68 8.11 -9.01
CA SER A 318 12.55 6.98 -8.11
C SER A 318 13.90 6.33 -7.80
N ILE A 319 13.99 5.67 -6.65
CA ILE A 319 15.19 4.95 -6.22
C ILE A 319 14.90 3.46 -6.20
N PHE A 320 15.76 2.67 -6.86
CA PHE A 320 15.80 1.20 -6.80
C PHE A 320 17.18 0.78 -6.30
N TRP A 321 17.27 0.24 -5.07
CA TRP A 321 18.55 0.01 -4.45
C TRP A 321 18.59 -1.22 -3.54
N ASP A 322 19.53 -2.10 -3.73
CA ASP A 322 19.74 -3.30 -2.92
C ASP A 322 18.48 -4.19 -2.83
N ASN A 323 17.87 -4.51 -3.99
CA ASN A 323 16.69 -5.36 -4.07
C ASN A 323 17.05 -6.73 -4.67
N GLY A 324 17.20 -7.75 -3.83
CA GLY A 324 17.50 -9.11 -4.23
C GLY A 324 18.91 -9.30 -4.78
N GLU A 325 19.20 -10.50 -5.34
CA GLU A 325 20.48 -10.77 -6.01
C GLU A 325 20.55 -10.10 -7.40
N THR A 326 19.41 -9.75 -7.97
CA THR A 326 19.26 -9.04 -9.26
C THR A 326 18.13 -8.03 -9.12
N GLU A 327 18.43 -6.75 -9.37
CA GLU A 327 17.46 -5.63 -9.21
C GLU A 327 16.24 -5.81 -10.12
N PHE A 328 16.47 -5.98 -11.42
CA PHE A 328 15.42 -6.21 -12.42
C PHE A 328 15.68 -7.49 -13.20
N SER A 329 14.69 -8.36 -13.32
CA SER A 329 14.82 -9.59 -14.09
C SER A 329 13.52 -10.01 -14.74
N PRO A 330 13.58 -10.60 -15.96
CA PRO A 330 12.42 -11.32 -16.45
C PRO A 330 12.12 -12.51 -15.53
N LEU A 331 10.83 -12.74 -15.25
CA LEU A 331 10.38 -13.95 -14.56
C LEU A 331 10.69 -15.21 -15.39
N PRO A 332 10.80 -16.39 -14.78
CA PRO A 332 11.07 -17.62 -15.51
C PRO A 332 10.16 -17.79 -16.74
N ASN A 333 10.74 -18.28 -17.86
CA ASN A 333 10.12 -18.41 -19.18
C ASN A 333 9.81 -17.10 -19.93
N ASN A 334 10.34 -15.97 -19.46
CA ASN A 334 10.31 -14.68 -20.16
C ASN A 334 11.75 -14.28 -20.50
N ASP A 335 11.96 -13.41 -21.48
CA ASP A 335 13.29 -13.03 -21.99
C ASP A 335 13.45 -11.53 -22.22
N GLN A 336 12.41 -10.72 -21.91
CA GLN A 336 12.40 -9.29 -22.14
C GLN A 336 12.00 -8.54 -20.88
N LEU A 337 12.61 -7.37 -20.71
CA LEU A 337 12.23 -6.34 -19.75
C LEU A 337 11.76 -5.12 -20.51
N ASN A 338 10.57 -4.61 -20.19
CA ASN A 338 10.05 -3.37 -20.72
C ASN A 338 10.01 -2.34 -19.60
N VAL A 339 11.17 -1.71 -19.34
CA VAL A 339 11.36 -0.72 -18.30
C VAL A 339 11.82 0.58 -18.93
N LEU A 340 11.07 1.66 -18.69
CA LEU A 340 11.42 3.04 -19.04
C LEU A 340 11.73 3.78 -17.74
N MET A 341 12.95 4.27 -17.61
CA MET A 341 13.42 4.94 -16.39
C MET A 341 14.06 6.28 -16.74
N ASN A 342 13.63 7.35 -16.06
CA ASN A 342 14.21 8.68 -16.18
C ASN A 342 14.32 9.35 -14.81
N PHE A 343 15.33 10.21 -14.62
CA PHE A 343 15.57 10.96 -13.39
C PHE A 343 15.50 10.06 -12.14
N SER A 344 16.07 8.86 -12.23
CA SER A 344 15.97 7.83 -11.18
C SER A 344 17.35 7.28 -10.84
N ASN A 345 17.47 6.74 -9.63
CA ASN A 345 18.68 6.09 -9.17
C ASN A 345 18.45 4.58 -9.07
N ALA A 346 19.24 3.78 -9.76
CA ALA A 346 19.17 2.33 -9.69
C ALA A 346 20.56 1.73 -9.53
N GLU A 347 20.68 0.64 -8.78
CA GLU A 347 21.97 -0.05 -8.54
C GLU A 347 22.59 -0.58 -9.83
N ASP A 348 21.76 -0.97 -10.81
CA ASP A 348 22.20 -1.28 -12.16
C ASP A 348 22.18 -0.02 -13.07
N GLU A 349 23.04 0.02 -14.09
CA GLU A 349 23.05 1.11 -15.07
C GLU A 349 21.83 1.01 -15.99
N TRP A 350 20.93 2.00 -15.94
CA TRP A 350 19.77 2.13 -16.82
C TRP A 350 19.89 3.33 -17.74
N THR A 351 19.64 3.12 -19.04
CA THR A 351 19.59 4.22 -20.02
C THR A 351 18.33 5.05 -19.82
N GLY A 352 18.50 6.35 -19.74
CA GLY A 352 17.40 7.33 -19.60
C GLY A 352 17.94 8.70 -19.23
N GLU A 353 17.12 9.73 -19.38
CA GLU A 353 17.51 11.09 -19.03
C GLU A 353 17.63 11.22 -17.51
N GLY A 354 18.73 11.81 -17.04
CA GLY A 354 18.93 12.11 -15.62
C GLY A 354 19.14 10.91 -14.70
N ASN A 355 19.21 9.68 -15.21
CA ASN A 355 19.45 8.50 -14.39
C ASN A 355 20.86 8.50 -13.81
N ILE A 356 20.98 8.02 -12.57
CA ILE A 356 22.24 7.83 -11.87
C ILE A 356 22.35 6.39 -11.32
N ASN A 357 23.59 5.98 -11.02
CA ASN A 357 23.92 4.71 -10.36
C ASN A 357 24.94 5.03 -9.27
N ILE A 358 24.48 5.56 -8.15
CA ILE A 358 25.32 6.01 -7.04
C ILE A 358 24.57 5.71 -5.75
N ASP A 359 25.28 5.24 -4.71
CA ASP A 359 24.68 4.99 -3.39
C ASP A 359 23.77 6.15 -2.96
N PRO A 360 22.47 5.90 -2.73
CA PRO A 360 21.51 6.93 -2.35
C PRO A 360 21.77 7.54 -0.96
N MET A 361 22.66 6.94 -0.18
CA MET A 361 23.02 7.40 1.17
C MET A 361 21.79 7.55 2.08
N PHE A 362 21.02 6.48 2.24
CA PHE A 362 19.93 6.46 3.22
C PHE A 362 20.45 6.62 4.65
N THR A 363 19.63 7.20 5.52
CA THR A 363 19.96 7.39 6.95
C THR A 363 20.25 6.07 7.65
N SER A 364 19.48 5.01 7.33
CA SER A 364 19.76 3.62 7.77
C SER A 364 18.99 2.60 6.93
N ASN A 365 19.20 1.30 7.18
CA ASN A 365 18.46 0.22 6.50
C ASN A 365 16.95 0.16 6.88
N THR A 366 16.50 0.99 7.79
CA THR A 366 15.08 1.10 8.22
C THR A 366 14.53 2.50 8.13
N ASP A 367 15.41 3.47 7.84
CA ASP A 367 15.06 4.87 7.61
C ASP A 367 15.59 5.29 6.24
N PHE A 368 14.71 5.46 5.32
CA PHE A 368 14.97 5.75 3.90
C PHE A 368 14.97 7.25 3.57
N ASN A 369 15.04 8.11 4.58
CA ASN A 369 15.38 9.51 4.37
C ASN A 369 16.81 9.63 3.85
N LEU A 370 17.05 10.60 3.00
CA LEU A 370 18.36 10.88 2.43
C LEU A 370 19.26 11.56 3.46
N GLN A 371 20.54 11.20 3.50
CA GLN A 371 21.52 11.97 4.27
C GLN A 371 21.97 13.22 3.50
N SER A 372 22.47 14.21 4.21
CA SER A 372 23.14 15.37 3.62
C SER A 372 24.26 14.93 2.69
N GLY A 373 24.25 15.39 1.46
CA GLY A 373 25.21 15.00 0.43
C GLY A 373 24.83 13.79 -0.39
N SER A 374 23.62 13.23 -0.22
CA SER A 374 23.07 12.22 -1.11
C SER A 374 23.03 12.72 -2.57
N PRO A 375 23.43 11.88 -3.54
CA PRO A 375 23.36 12.23 -4.96
C PRO A 375 21.92 12.31 -5.49
N CYS A 376 20.93 11.86 -4.71
CA CYS A 376 19.51 11.90 -5.04
C CYS A 376 18.85 13.24 -4.70
N ILE A 377 19.51 14.10 -3.90
CA ILE A 377 18.99 15.42 -3.54
C ILE A 377 19.02 16.33 -4.76
N ASP A 378 17.91 17.06 -5.04
CA ASP A 378 17.76 17.98 -6.18
C ASP A 378 18.03 17.33 -7.56
N ALA A 379 17.92 15.99 -7.66
CA ALA A 379 18.31 15.25 -8.86
C ALA A 379 17.12 14.74 -9.70
N GLY A 380 15.90 14.93 -9.25
CA GLY A 380 14.67 14.61 -9.97
C GLY A 380 14.25 15.70 -10.97
N THR A 381 13.08 15.50 -11.57
CA THR A 381 12.42 16.46 -12.45
C THR A 381 11.06 16.87 -11.90
N ASN A 382 10.69 18.14 -12.08
CA ASN A 382 9.35 18.60 -11.74
C ASN A 382 8.33 18.43 -12.88
N ASP A 383 8.77 18.04 -14.08
CA ASP A 383 7.96 17.76 -15.27
C ASP A 383 8.01 16.24 -15.52
N ILE A 384 7.09 15.49 -14.88
CA ILE A 384 7.09 14.03 -14.91
C ILE A 384 6.46 13.45 -16.18
N ASN A 385 5.68 14.24 -16.91
CA ASN A 385 5.05 13.84 -18.17
C ASN A 385 5.81 14.35 -19.42
N PHE A 386 6.87 15.14 -19.22
CA PHE A 386 7.74 15.72 -20.26
C PHE A 386 7.01 16.60 -21.28
N ASP A 387 5.94 17.32 -20.85
CA ASP A 387 5.19 18.23 -21.71
C ASP A 387 5.71 19.68 -21.65
N GLY A 388 6.70 19.95 -20.81
CA GLY A 388 7.32 21.26 -20.60
C GLY A 388 6.59 22.13 -19.57
N VAL A 389 5.65 21.55 -18.82
CA VAL A 389 4.93 22.21 -17.73
C VAL A 389 5.22 21.47 -16.42
N PRO A 390 5.60 22.15 -15.33
CA PRO A 390 5.81 21.49 -14.06
C PRO A 390 4.54 20.82 -13.53
N ASP A 391 4.66 19.54 -13.17
CA ASP A 391 3.61 18.75 -12.50
C ASP A 391 3.79 18.79 -10.96
N ILE A 392 5.04 18.93 -10.49
CA ILE A 392 5.39 18.98 -9.07
C ILE A 392 5.72 20.42 -8.68
N GLU A 393 4.95 21.00 -7.76
CA GLU A 393 5.15 22.37 -7.28
C GLU A 393 5.71 22.42 -5.85
N ASN A 394 5.57 21.34 -5.06
CA ASN A 394 5.94 21.29 -3.64
C ASN A 394 7.15 20.36 -3.45
N TYR A 395 8.34 20.92 -3.46
CA TYR A 395 9.60 20.26 -3.14
C TYR A 395 10.54 21.24 -2.43
N THR A 396 11.57 20.73 -1.77
CA THR A 396 12.61 21.52 -1.13
C THR A 396 13.81 21.60 -2.06
N GLY A 397 14.49 22.76 -2.15
CA GLY A 397 15.69 22.90 -2.97
C GLY A 397 15.45 23.41 -4.38
N THR A 398 16.25 22.97 -5.36
CA THR A 398 16.24 23.46 -6.75
C THR A 398 15.47 22.57 -7.72
N ALA A 399 15.26 21.31 -7.35
CA ALA A 399 14.45 20.33 -8.06
C ALA A 399 13.91 19.31 -7.03
N PRO A 400 12.88 18.49 -7.38
CA PRO A 400 12.48 17.38 -6.53
C PRO A 400 13.63 16.41 -6.30
N ASP A 401 13.63 15.76 -5.15
CA ASP A 401 14.54 14.67 -4.88
C ASP A 401 14.12 13.39 -5.62
N MET A 402 15.07 12.50 -5.87
CA MET A 402 14.73 11.13 -6.23
C MET A 402 14.32 10.36 -4.98
N GLY A 403 13.23 9.60 -5.06
CA GLY A 403 12.74 8.76 -3.96
C GLY A 403 11.46 9.25 -3.30
N ALA A 404 11.03 8.53 -2.26
CA ALA A 404 9.74 8.77 -1.59
C ALA A 404 9.73 9.98 -0.66
N TYR A 405 10.89 10.48 -0.28
CA TYR A 405 11.04 11.54 0.71
C TYR A 405 11.94 12.64 0.20
N GLU A 406 11.46 13.88 0.35
CA GLU A 406 12.26 15.08 0.14
C GLU A 406 13.23 15.25 1.32
N PHE A 407 14.46 15.60 1.00
CA PHE A 407 15.44 16.05 2.00
C PHE A 407 15.09 17.47 2.44
N ASP A 408 14.65 17.61 3.67
CA ASP A 408 14.23 18.89 4.25
C ASP A 408 15.40 19.72 4.83
N GLY A 409 16.64 19.28 4.55
CA GLY A 409 17.85 19.91 5.10
C GLY A 409 18.18 19.47 6.53
N GLY A 410 17.34 18.60 7.12
CA GLY A 410 17.31 18.26 8.53
C GLY A 410 16.95 19.49 9.38
N GLU A 411 15.92 19.42 10.23
CA GLU A 411 15.77 20.44 11.26
C GLU A 411 17.06 20.44 12.08
N CYS A 412 17.79 21.56 12.03
CA CYS A 412 18.95 21.74 12.89
C CYS A 412 18.48 21.67 14.33
N GLY A 413 18.57 20.52 14.96
CA GLY A 413 18.22 20.37 16.37
C GLY A 413 18.97 21.39 17.24
N ILE A 414 20.15 21.81 16.77
CA ILE A 414 20.97 22.87 17.38
C ILE A 414 21.58 23.64 16.21
N THR A 415 21.14 24.89 16.00
CA THR A 415 21.74 25.81 14.99
C THR A 415 23.24 25.90 15.16
N GLY A 416 24.01 25.59 14.12
CA GLY A 416 25.48 25.53 14.17
C GLY A 416 26.07 24.13 14.39
N ASP A 417 25.26 23.12 14.64
CA ASP A 417 25.67 21.70 14.68
C ASP A 417 25.57 21.09 13.26
N VAL A 418 26.56 21.40 12.45
CA VAL A 418 26.61 21.07 11.01
C VAL A 418 26.90 19.57 10.77
N ASN A 419 27.45 18.89 11.75
CA ASN A 419 27.73 17.46 11.66
C ASN A 419 26.66 16.59 12.36
N THR A 420 25.65 17.24 12.96
CA THR A 420 24.52 16.61 13.67
C THR A 420 24.95 15.64 14.79
N ASP A 421 26.11 15.90 15.44
CA ASP A 421 26.61 15.08 16.55
C ASP A 421 26.00 15.45 17.92
N GLY A 422 25.12 16.44 17.95
CA GLY A 422 24.46 16.95 19.16
C GLY A 422 25.27 18.00 19.92
N SER A 423 26.37 18.51 19.34
CA SER A 423 27.27 19.45 20.04
C SER A 423 27.91 20.46 19.10
N VAL A 424 27.57 21.73 19.18
CA VAL A 424 28.26 22.77 18.39
C VAL A 424 29.72 22.93 18.88
N ASN A 425 30.68 22.55 18.03
CA ASN A 425 32.09 22.53 18.36
C ASN A 425 32.99 22.81 17.12
N ILE A 426 34.32 22.60 17.26
CA ILE A 426 35.29 22.91 16.19
C ILE A 426 35.09 22.03 14.93
N LEU A 427 34.48 20.86 15.06
CA LEU A 427 34.24 19.98 13.91
C LEU A 427 33.19 20.58 13.00
N ASP A 428 32.19 21.27 13.53
CA ASP A 428 31.16 21.96 12.73
C ASP A 428 31.79 23.12 11.93
N ILE A 429 32.72 23.86 12.53
CA ILE A 429 33.45 24.92 11.83
C ILE A 429 34.24 24.34 10.64
N ILE A 430 34.82 23.15 10.79
CA ILE A 430 35.54 22.49 9.72
C ILE A 430 34.56 22.08 8.59
N ASN A 431 33.36 21.60 8.94
CA ASN A 431 32.33 21.26 7.96
C ASN A 431 31.81 22.52 7.23
N VAL A 432 31.54 23.62 7.93
CA VAL A 432 31.20 24.91 7.30
C VAL A 432 32.25 25.35 6.29
N VAL A 433 33.54 25.23 6.65
CA VAL A 433 34.63 25.58 5.74
C VAL A 433 34.66 24.68 4.50
N ASN A 434 34.38 23.38 4.66
CA ASN A 434 34.31 22.43 3.53
C ASN A 434 33.11 22.74 2.61
N LEU A 435 31.95 23.06 3.18
CA LEU A 435 30.75 23.51 2.45
C LEU A 435 31.06 24.76 1.62
N ILE A 436 31.67 25.78 2.23
CA ILE A 436 32.08 27.00 1.52
C ILE A 436 33.07 26.68 0.37
N LEU A 437 34.05 25.82 0.60
CA LEU A 437 35.05 25.44 -0.41
C LEU A 437 34.45 24.62 -1.56
N SER A 438 33.40 23.84 -1.30
CA SER A 438 32.68 23.04 -2.29
C SER A 438 31.50 23.78 -2.92
N ASN A 439 31.22 25.02 -2.51
CA ASN A 439 30.06 25.83 -2.91
C ASN A 439 28.72 25.11 -2.63
N GLN A 440 28.64 24.41 -1.50
CA GLN A 440 27.45 23.74 -1.00
C GLN A 440 26.81 24.60 0.11
N PHE A 441 25.50 24.50 0.22
CA PHE A 441 24.70 25.12 1.27
C PHE A 441 24.26 24.08 2.30
N ASP A 442 24.20 24.45 3.56
CA ASP A 442 23.66 23.64 4.65
C ASP A 442 22.89 24.56 5.60
N THR A 443 21.63 24.22 5.84
CA THR A 443 20.75 25.02 6.72
C THR A 443 21.25 25.10 8.14
N CYS A 444 22.01 24.09 8.63
CA CYS A 444 22.63 24.11 9.97
C CYS A 444 23.81 25.08 10.05
N ALA A 445 24.44 25.39 8.92
CA ALA A 445 25.49 26.39 8.80
C ALA A 445 24.97 27.84 8.70
N ASP A 446 23.68 28.00 8.36
CA ASP A 446 23.02 29.29 8.22
C ASP A 446 22.54 29.81 9.59
N LEU A 447 23.41 30.53 10.27
CA LEU A 447 23.15 31.05 11.61
C LEU A 447 22.16 32.22 11.68
N ASN A 448 21.77 32.78 10.54
CA ASN A 448 20.93 33.99 10.46
C ASN A 448 19.68 33.81 9.59
N SER A 449 19.54 32.66 8.92
CA SER A 449 18.35 32.28 8.11
C SER A 449 18.01 33.32 7.01
N ASP A 450 19.02 33.85 6.26
CA ASP A 450 18.87 34.87 5.20
C ASP A 450 19.18 34.37 3.77
#